data_e32907e9de7b98c2e1a13609efed7c27
#
_entry.id   e32907e9de7b98c2e1a13609efed7c27
#
_cell.length_a   1.000
_cell.length_b   1.000
_cell.length_c   1.000
_cell.angle_alpha   90.00
_cell.angle_beta   90.00
_cell.angle_gamma   90.00
#
_symmetry.space_group_name_H-M   'P 1'
#
loop_
_entity.id
_entity.type
_entity.pdbx_description
1 polymer ?
#
loop_
_entity_poly.entity_id
_entity_poly.type
_entity_poly.pdbx_seq_one_letter_code
_entity_poly.pdbx_strand_id
1 'polypeptide(L)'
;ENVYIKETSTVAGPYEKKGPLKKYFDKTYNDLYFGEDSWEKAEIKLVKDCLSLMVKKSGVLKKEFDLVLAGDLLNQITASTYGTVDYGKGFIGVYGACSSSVLEMIIASNFIESKQVNNALCVVSSHNMSSEKQFRNPTEYGAPKPRSATFTATGAASILLTNEKSEVRVESATLGKIIDMEENDPNDMGRVMAPSAIDTLKRHFEETGRDPD
;
A
#
# COMPACT_ATOMS: atom_id res chain seq x y z
N GLU A 1 -5.59 -20.61 -7.88
CA GLU A 1 -5.04 -20.68 -9.27
C GLU A 1 -5.71 -19.72 -10.27
N ASN A 2 -6.74 -18.99 -9.86
CA ASN A 2 -7.52 -18.10 -10.72
C ASN A 2 -7.61 -16.67 -10.18
N VAL A 3 -6.49 -16.14 -9.71
CA VAL A 3 -6.40 -14.76 -9.24
C VAL A 3 -5.46 -13.98 -10.14
N TYR A 4 -5.96 -12.91 -10.71
CA TYR A 4 -5.24 -12.09 -11.68
C TYR A 4 -5.24 -10.63 -11.26
N ILE A 5 -4.19 -9.90 -11.63
CA ILE A 5 -4.14 -8.45 -11.55
C ILE A 5 -4.78 -7.89 -12.81
N LYS A 6 -5.93 -7.25 -12.68
CA LYS A 6 -6.65 -6.64 -13.80
C LYS A 6 -6.10 -5.27 -14.16
N GLU A 7 -5.83 -4.46 -13.17
CA GLU A 7 -5.36 -3.08 -13.36
C GLU A 7 -4.64 -2.57 -12.10
N THR A 8 -3.83 -1.54 -12.27
CA THR A 8 -3.16 -0.81 -11.19
C THR A 8 -3.33 0.68 -11.37
N SER A 9 -3.29 1.45 -10.29
CA SER A 9 -3.23 2.90 -10.38
C SER A 9 -2.33 3.49 -9.30
N THR A 10 -1.72 4.64 -9.60
CA THR A 10 -0.74 5.28 -8.75
C THR A 10 -0.90 6.80 -8.75
N VAL A 11 -0.79 7.39 -7.55
CA VAL A 11 -0.73 8.85 -7.37
C VAL A 11 0.46 9.15 -6.46
N ALA A 12 1.26 10.15 -6.80
CA ALA A 12 2.47 10.44 -6.05
C ALA A 12 2.66 11.94 -5.75
N GLY A 13 3.41 12.20 -4.69
CA GLY A 13 3.73 13.53 -4.21
C GLY A 13 4.87 14.22 -4.96
N PRO A 14 5.25 15.43 -4.48
CA PRO A 14 6.23 16.27 -5.18
C PRO A 14 7.67 15.72 -5.15
N TYR A 15 8.03 14.93 -4.16
CA TYR A 15 9.38 14.33 -4.08
C TYR A 15 9.48 13.15 -5.05
N GLU A 16 8.51 12.28 -5.06
CA GLU A 16 8.41 11.11 -5.95
C GLU A 16 8.34 11.57 -7.42
N LYS A 17 7.63 12.68 -7.68
CA LYS A 17 7.60 13.32 -9.00
C LYS A 17 8.97 13.70 -9.54
N LYS A 18 9.94 14.00 -8.67
CA LYS A 18 11.32 14.33 -9.03
C LYS A 18 12.24 13.11 -9.10
N GLY A 19 11.75 11.97 -8.60
CA GLY A 19 12.52 10.73 -8.53
C GLY A 19 12.68 10.00 -9.87
N PRO A 20 13.45 8.92 -9.89
CA PRO A 20 13.72 8.14 -11.10
C PRO A 20 12.47 7.45 -11.66
N LEU A 21 11.47 7.16 -10.81
CA LEU A 21 10.24 6.49 -11.19
C LEU A 21 9.13 7.45 -11.65
N LYS A 22 9.40 8.75 -11.76
CA LYS A 22 8.41 9.79 -12.07
C LYS A 22 7.50 9.50 -13.27
N LYS A 23 8.03 8.83 -14.29
CA LYS A 23 7.30 8.53 -15.54
C LYS A 23 6.31 7.37 -15.43
N TYR A 24 6.35 6.64 -14.32
CA TYR A 24 5.49 5.47 -14.10
C TYR A 24 4.27 5.79 -13.23
N PHE A 25 4.20 6.97 -12.62
CA PHE A 25 3.01 7.39 -11.86
C PHE A 25 1.92 7.91 -12.78
N ASP A 26 0.69 7.46 -12.57
CA ASP A 26 -0.47 7.91 -13.36
C ASP A 26 -0.80 9.38 -13.08
N LYS A 27 -0.57 9.85 -11.84
CA LYS A 27 -0.77 11.25 -11.44
C LYS A 27 0.28 11.68 -10.43
N THR A 28 0.71 12.93 -10.51
CA THR A 28 1.64 13.51 -9.53
C THR A 28 1.18 14.90 -9.10
N TYR A 29 1.56 15.29 -7.89
CA TYR A 29 1.32 16.61 -7.33
C TYR A 29 2.59 17.46 -7.24
N ASN A 30 2.43 18.79 -7.10
CA ASN A 30 3.54 19.75 -7.00
C ASN A 30 3.85 20.19 -5.57
N ASP A 31 2.93 19.98 -4.64
CA ASP A 31 3.04 20.33 -3.23
C ASP A 31 2.52 19.20 -2.36
N LEU A 32 2.66 19.30 -1.04
CA LEU A 32 2.25 18.28 -0.08
C LEU A 32 0.80 18.42 0.42
N TYR A 33 0.13 19.51 0.11
CA TYR A 33 -1.25 19.74 0.56
C TYR A 33 -2.30 19.30 -0.47
N PHE A 34 -1.93 19.22 -1.75
CA PHE A 34 -2.82 18.81 -2.85
C PHE A 34 -4.11 19.65 -2.92
N GLY A 35 -4.05 20.91 -2.43
CA GLY A 35 -5.19 21.80 -2.31
C GLY A 35 -6.06 21.60 -1.08
N GLU A 36 -5.66 20.74 -0.14
CA GLU A 36 -6.33 20.51 1.13
C GLU A 36 -5.74 21.39 2.25
N ASP A 37 -6.41 21.48 3.39
CA ASP A 37 -6.02 22.33 4.53
C ASP A 37 -5.20 21.58 5.60
N SER A 38 -5.06 20.26 5.48
CA SER A 38 -4.23 19.44 6.35
C SER A 38 -3.59 18.27 5.60
N TRP A 39 -2.51 17.74 6.17
CA TRP A 39 -1.80 16.59 5.58
C TRP A 39 -2.61 15.30 5.61
N GLU A 40 -3.40 15.11 6.66
CA GLU A 40 -4.32 13.97 6.76
C GLU A 40 -5.39 14.02 5.67
N LYS A 41 -5.97 15.18 5.40
CA LYS A 41 -6.90 15.38 4.28
C LYS A 41 -6.21 15.21 2.93
N ALA A 42 -4.97 15.67 2.82
CA ALA A 42 -4.16 15.45 1.62
C ALA A 42 -3.93 13.95 1.36
N GLU A 43 -3.67 13.15 2.38
CA GLU A 43 -3.55 11.69 2.23
C GLU A 43 -4.88 11.03 1.85
N ILE A 44 -5.99 11.42 2.46
CA ILE A 44 -7.34 10.98 2.04
C ILE A 44 -7.58 11.29 0.57
N LYS A 45 -7.15 12.47 0.10
CA LYS A 45 -7.27 12.86 -1.30
C LYS A 45 -6.41 12.00 -2.21
N LEU A 46 -5.19 11.62 -1.81
CA LEU A 46 -4.37 10.68 -2.57
C LEU A 46 -5.11 9.35 -2.82
N VAL A 47 -5.73 8.79 -1.77
CA VAL A 47 -6.53 7.57 -1.88
C VAL A 47 -7.70 7.78 -2.85
N LYS A 48 -8.50 8.84 -2.67
CA LYS A 48 -9.64 9.15 -3.55
C LYS A 48 -9.24 9.31 -5.01
N ASP A 49 -8.14 10.01 -5.28
CA ASP A 49 -7.64 10.21 -6.63
C ASP A 49 -7.12 8.90 -7.24
N CYS A 50 -6.41 8.10 -6.45
CA CYS A 50 -5.93 6.79 -6.87
C CYS A 50 -7.10 5.87 -7.26
N LEU A 51 -8.14 5.81 -6.44
CA LEU A 51 -9.33 5.02 -6.72
C LEU A 51 -10.15 5.56 -7.90
N SER A 52 -10.20 6.87 -8.08
CA SER A 52 -10.83 7.48 -9.26
C SER A 52 -10.12 7.09 -10.56
N LEU A 53 -8.78 7.04 -10.52
CA LEU A 53 -7.96 6.55 -11.64
C LEU A 53 -8.19 5.06 -11.89
N MET A 54 -8.30 4.25 -10.83
CA MET A 54 -8.61 2.82 -10.93
C MET A 54 -9.94 2.59 -11.66
N VAL A 55 -11.01 3.28 -11.27
CA VAL A 55 -12.31 3.21 -11.98
C VAL A 55 -12.17 3.57 -13.44
N LYS A 56 -11.45 4.67 -13.74
CA LYS A 56 -11.25 5.12 -15.11
C LYS A 56 -10.45 4.14 -15.97
N LYS A 57 -9.40 3.54 -15.40
CA LYS A 57 -8.50 2.62 -16.13
C LYS A 57 -9.10 1.23 -16.29
N SER A 58 -9.71 0.69 -15.24
CA SER A 58 -10.29 -0.66 -15.27
C SER A 58 -11.66 -0.75 -15.93
N GLY A 59 -12.40 0.36 -16.01
CA GLY A 59 -13.80 0.39 -16.43
C GLY A 59 -14.78 -0.19 -15.40
N VAL A 60 -14.30 -0.69 -14.25
CA VAL A 60 -15.13 -1.25 -13.18
C VAL A 60 -15.72 -0.11 -12.35
N LEU A 61 -17.04 -0.10 -12.18
CA LEU A 61 -17.71 0.94 -11.41
C LEU A 61 -17.51 0.76 -9.90
N LYS A 62 -17.57 1.85 -9.15
CA LYS A 62 -17.37 1.86 -7.69
C LYS A 62 -18.14 0.77 -6.93
N LYS A 63 -19.40 0.55 -7.29
CA LYS A 63 -20.31 -0.44 -6.67
C LYS A 63 -20.06 -1.89 -7.11
N GLU A 64 -19.24 -2.10 -8.12
CA GLU A 64 -18.93 -3.43 -8.68
C GLU A 64 -17.71 -4.08 -8.02
N PHE A 65 -16.96 -3.33 -7.21
CA PHE A 65 -15.97 -3.93 -6.34
C PHE A 65 -16.68 -4.71 -5.22
N ASP A 66 -16.47 -6.01 -5.15
CA ASP A 66 -17.11 -6.84 -4.11
C ASP A 66 -16.47 -6.62 -2.74
N LEU A 67 -15.16 -6.38 -2.72
CA LEU A 67 -14.37 -6.17 -1.52
C LEU A 67 -13.33 -5.07 -1.75
N VAL A 68 -13.20 -4.18 -0.77
CA VAL A 68 -12.10 -3.20 -0.70
C VAL A 68 -11.24 -3.51 0.51
N LEU A 69 -9.94 -3.66 0.28
CA LEU A 69 -8.95 -3.75 1.34
C LEU A 69 -8.09 -2.49 1.30
N ALA A 70 -7.86 -1.89 2.45
CA ALA A 70 -7.10 -0.65 2.49
C ALA A 70 -6.28 -0.52 3.77
N GLY A 71 -5.09 0.08 3.62
CA GLY A 71 -4.18 0.37 4.72
C GLY A 71 -3.38 1.64 4.51
N ASP A 72 -3.07 2.29 5.59
CA ASP A 72 -2.20 3.47 5.64
C ASP A 72 -1.39 3.47 6.94
N LEU A 73 -0.60 4.52 7.14
CA LEU A 73 0.27 4.65 8.32
C LEU A 73 -0.37 5.48 9.45
N LEU A 74 -1.57 6.01 9.27
CA LEU A 74 -2.23 6.81 10.29
C LEU A 74 -2.91 5.93 11.33
N ASN A 75 -3.07 6.46 12.54
CA ASN A 75 -3.82 5.79 13.58
C ASN A 75 -5.22 5.41 13.09
N GLN A 76 -5.61 4.17 13.34
CA GLN A 76 -6.90 3.62 12.95
C GLN A 76 -7.17 3.67 11.44
N ILE A 77 -6.10 3.69 10.62
CA ILE A 77 -6.19 3.72 9.16
C ILE A 77 -7.17 4.80 8.65
N THR A 78 -7.00 6.01 9.16
CA THR A 78 -7.91 7.13 8.90
C THR A 78 -8.00 7.47 7.41
N ALA A 79 -6.85 7.54 6.70
CA ALA A 79 -6.85 7.88 5.29
C ALA A 79 -7.55 6.80 4.45
N SER A 80 -7.33 5.53 4.75
CA SER A 80 -7.99 4.40 4.12
C SER A 80 -9.50 4.44 4.34
N THR A 81 -9.94 4.61 5.58
CA THR A 81 -11.36 4.62 5.92
C THR A 81 -12.13 5.72 5.20
N TYR A 82 -11.64 6.96 5.24
CA TYR A 82 -12.32 8.09 4.59
C TYR A 82 -12.07 8.15 3.08
N GLY A 83 -10.97 7.60 2.62
CA GLY A 83 -10.61 7.57 1.20
C GLY A 83 -11.45 6.57 0.39
N THR A 84 -11.88 5.48 1.03
CA THR A 84 -12.62 4.38 0.39
C THR A 84 -14.13 4.47 0.55
N VAL A 85 -14.65 5.45 1.30
CA VAL A 85 -16.10 5.73 1.35
C VAL A 85 -16.66 5.75 -0.07
N ASP A 86 -17.80 5.15 -0.30
CA ASP A 86 -18.48 5.00 -1.60
C ASP A 86 -17.88 3.91 -2.53
N TYR A 87 -16.89 3.17 -2.10
CA TYR A 87 -16.31 2.08 -2.88
C TYR A 87 -16.64 0.71 -2.29
N GLY A 88 -17.02 -0.22 -3.17
CA GLY A 88 -17.21 -1.63 -2.84
C GLY A 88 -18.46 -1.95 -2.02
N LYS A 89 -18.68 -3.24 -1.82
CA LYS A 89 -19.77 -3.80 -0.99
C LYS A 89 -19.29 -4.17 0.42
N GLY A 90 -18.02 -4.52 0.56
CA GLY A 90 -17.38 -4.87 1.84
C GLY A 90 -16.05 -4.14 2.01
N PHE A 91 -15.62 -3.96 3.25
CA PHE A 91 -14.36 -3.29 3.59
C PHE A 91 -13.58 -4.08 4.64
N ILE A 92 -12.29 -4.25 4.40
CA ILE A 92 -11.32 -4.78 5.36
C ILE A 92 -10.20 -3.76 5.52
N GLY A 93 -10.06 -3.21 6.72
CA GLY A 93 -8.91 -2.38 7.09
C GLY A 93 -7.71 -3.22 7.44
N VAL A 94 -6.55 -2.88 6.89
CA VAL A 94 -5.27 -3.55 7.13
C VAL A 94 -4.31 -2.57 7.81
N TYR A 95 -3.75 -2.98 8.94
CA TYR A 95 -2.78 -2.16 9.68
C TYR A 95 -1.46 -2.93 9.82
N GLY A 96 -0.78 -3.08 8.70
CA GLY A 96 0.48 -3.81 8.58
C GLY A 96 1.68 -2.92 8.18
N ALA A 97 1.56 -1.61 8.30
CA ALA A 97 2.57 -0.63 7.88
C ALA A 97 3.12 -0.96 6.47
N CYS A 98 4.44 -1.13 6.32
CA CYS A 98 5.08 -1.40 5.02
C CYS A 98 4.65 -2.74 4.37
N SER A 99 4.07 -3.67 5.12
CA SER A 99 3.58 -4.95 4.60
C SER A 99 2.14 -4.90 4.09
N SER A 100 1.41 -3.80 4.31
CA SER A 100 -0.03 -3.71 4.04
C SER A 100 -0.41 -4.11 2.62
N SER A 101 0.30 -3.61 1.60
CA SER A 101 -0.03 -3.88 0.20
C SER A 101 0.01 -5.37 -0.15
N VAL A 102 1.05 -6.08 0.31
CA VAL A 102 1.18 -7.53 0.07
C VAL A 102 0.16 -8.31 0.89
N LEU A 103 -0.07 -7.90 2.14
CA LEU A 103 -1.07 -8.53 3.01
C LEU A 103 -2.48 -8.38 2.43
N GLU A 104 -2.83 -7.21 1.92
CA GLU A 104 -4.09 -6.98 1.20
C GLU A 104 -4.25 -7.92 0.01
N MET A 105 -3.20 -8.04 -0.81
CA MET A 105 -3.22 -8.96 -1.97
C MET A 105 -3.39 -10.41 -1.53
N ILE A 106 -2.75 -10.86 -0.46
CA ILE A 106 -2.89 -12.22 0.06
C ILE A 106 -4.34 -12.47 0.54
N ILE A 107 -4.88 -11.56 1.32
CA ILE A 107 -6.26 -11.67 1.83
C ILE A 107 -7.26 -11.66 0.65
N ALA A 108 -7.13 -10.69 -0.25
CA ALA A 108 -7.99 -10.59 -1.43
C ALA A 108 -7.93 -11.85 -2.31
N SER A 109 -6.73 -12.40 -2.53
CA SER A 109 -6.54 -13.64 -3.29
C SER A 109 -7.28 -14.81 -2.66
N ASN A 110 -7.26 -14.94 -1.34
CA ASN A 110 -8.00 -16.00 -0.63
C ASN A 110 -9.53 -15.85 -0.80
N PHE A 111 -10.05 -14.62 -0.75
CA PHE A 111 -11.48 -14.36 -0.98
C PHE A 111 -11.90 -14.68 -2.43
N ILE A 112 -11.06 -14.36 -3.40
CA ILE A 112 -11.30 -14.67 -4.81
C ILE A 112 -11.20 -16.18 -5.05
N GLU A 113 -10.16 -16.84 -4.53
CA GLU A 113 -9.94 -18.28 -4.71
C GLU A 113 -11.07 -19.10 -4.05
N SER A 114 -11.57 -18.67 -2.90
CA SER A 114 -12.73 -19.27 -2.24
C SER A 114 -14.07 -18.90 -2.88
N LYS A 115 -14.08 -18.13 -3.98
CA LYS A 115 -15.26 -17.72 -4.75
C LYS A 115 -16.28 -16.88 -3.97
N GLN A 116 -15.83 -16.21 -2.91
CA GLN A 116 -16.68 -15.30 -2.14
C GLN A 116 -16.82 -13.94 -2.83
N VAL A 117 -15.79 -13.53 -3.59
CA VAL A 117 -15.76 -12.29 -4.35
C VAL A 117 -15.17 -12.53 -5.75
N ASN A 118 -15.51 -11.68 -6.71
CA ASN A 118 -14.93 -11.72 -8.07
C ASN A 118 -13.91 -10.59 -8.27
N ASN A 119 -14.19 -9.41 -7.72
CA ASN A 119 -13.34 -8.22 -7.85
C ASN A 119 -12.99 -7.69 -6.46
N ALA A 120 -11.71 -7.73 -6.11
CA ALA A 120 -11.19 -7.19 -4.87
C ALA A 120 -10.21 -6.04 -5.16
N LEU A 121 -10.46 -4.89 -4.57
CA LEU A 121 -9.66 -3.69 -4.72
C LEU A 121 -8.77 -3.52 -3.50
N CYS A 122 -7.46 -3.56 -3.70
CA CYS A 122 -6.45 -3.27 -2.68
C CYS A 122 -5.95 -1.84 -2.86
N VAL A 123 -5.81 -1.07 -1.80
CA VAL A 123 -5.26 0.29 -1.86
C VAL A 123 -4.46 0.65 -0.62
N VAL A 124 -3.26 1.12 -0.82
CA VAL A 124 -2.39 1.62 0.25
C VAL A 124 -2.01 3.07 0.01
N SER A 125 -1.81 3.79 1.09
CA SER A 125 -1.28 5.16 1.03
C SER A 125 -0.27 5.44 2.12
N SER A 126 0.50 6.47 1.91
CA SER A 126 1.28 7.16 2.92
C SER A 126 1.47 8.62 2.52
N HIS A 127 1.65 9.46 3.52
CA HIS A 127 1.99 10.86 3.32
C HIS A 127 3.14 11.22 4.24
N ASN A 128 4.23 11.72 3.70
CA ASN A 128 5.44 12.02 4.45
C ASN A 128 5.16 12.78 5.75
N MET A 129 4.42 13.88 5.69
CA MET A 129 4.21 14.75 6.85
C MET A 129 3.25 14.16 7.88
N SER A 130 2.16 13.53 7.47
CA SER A 130 1.19 12.91 8.38
C SER A 130 1.81 11.71 9.10
N SER A 131 2.57 10.89 8.39
CA SER A 131 3.27 9.73 8.96
C SER A 131 4.37 10.16 9.94
N GLU A 132 5.18 11.13 9.57
CA GLU A 132 6.23 11.67 10.44
C GLU A 132 5.66 12.22 11.74
N LYS A 133 4.54 12.94 11.68
CA LYS A 133 3.83 13.46 12.83
C LYS A 133 3.39 12.36 13.79
N GLN A 134 3.00 11.20 13.29
CA GLN A 134 2.51 10.09 14.13
C GLN A 134 3.60 9.17 14.66
N PHE A 135 4.56 8.81 13.81
CA PHE A 135 5.58 7.83 14.16
C PHE A 135 6.81 8.40 14.84
N ARG A 136 7.08 9.69 14.66
CA ARG A 136 8.24 10.36 15.26
C ARG A 136 7.90 11.27 16.42
N ASN A 137 6.75 11.11 17.03
CA ASN A 137 6.46 11.75 18.31
C ASN A 137 7.10 10.93 19.47
N PRO A 138 7.94 11.50 20.35
CA PRO A 138 8.14 12.94 20.59
C PRO A 138 9.31 13.59 19.83
N THR A 139 9.69 13.11 18.66
CA THR A 139 10.75 13.76 17.87
C THR A 139 10.41 15.25 17.70
N GLU A 140 11.36 16.12 17.98
CA GLU A 140 11.17 17.56 17.88
C GLU A 140 10.71 17.95 16.48
N TYR A 141 9.57 18.58 16.41
CA TYR A 141 8.97 19.00 15.16
C TYR A 141 9.86 20.06 14.50
N GLY A 142 10.34 19.79 13.31
CA GLY A 142 11.25 20.68 12.60
C GLY A 142 12.73 20.51 12.93
N ALA A 143 13.12 19.52 13.73
CA ALA A 143 14.52 19.19 13.92
C ALA A 143 15.20 18.85 12.59
N PRO A 144 16.44 19.34 12.33
CA PRO A 144 17.17 19.00 11.12
C PRO A 144 17.38 17.49 11.02
N LYS A 145 17.00 16.90 9.90
CA LYS A 145 17.27 15.49 9.62
C LYS A 145 18.68 15.33 9.02
N PRO A 146 19.44 14.33 9.45
CA PRO A 146 20.70 14.02 8.80
C PRO A 146 20.48 13.60 7.32
N ARG A 147 21.48 13.77 6.48
CA ARG A 147 21.36 13.40 5.05
C ARG A 147 21.09 11.91 4.81
N SER A 148 21.44 11.08 5.78
CA SER A 148 21.19 9.62 5.77
C SER A 148 19.78 9.24 6.23
N ALA A 149 18.97 10.18 6.75
CA ALA A 149 17.61 9.87 7.18
C ALA A 149 16.73 9.51 5.99
N THR A 150 15.97 8.45 6.14
CA THR A 150 14.93 8.07 5.20
C THR A 150 13.68 8.91 5.41
N PHE A 151 12.92 9.12 4.35
CA PHE A 151 11.64 9.81 4.37
C PHE A 151 10.55 8.85 3.95
N THR A 152 9.43 8.90 4.64
CA THR A 152 8.23 8.20 4.19
C THR A 152 7.80 8.75 2.82
N ALA A 153 7.49 7.88 1.89
CA ALA A 153 6.98 8.29 0.59
C ALA A 153 5.60 8.95 0.72
N THR A 154 5.30 9.86 -0.21
CA THR A 154 3.99 10.47 -0.33
C THR A 154 3.31 9.96 -1.59
N GLY A 155 2.33 9.09 -1.43
CA GLY A 155 1.62 8.50 -2.56
C GLY A 155 0.53 7.53 -2.14
N ALA A 156 -0.25 7.12 -3.13
CA ALA A 156 -1.18 6.02 -3.02
C ALA A 156 -1.03 5.10 -4.23
N ALA A 157 -1.19 3.81 -3.99
CA ALA A 157 -1.21 2.80 -5.03
C ALA A 157 -2.40 1.87 -4.84
N SER A 158 -3.06 1.50 -5.92
CA SER A 158 -4.12 0.50 -5.87
C SER A 158 -3.92 -0.60 -6.90
N ILE A 159 -4.40 -1.79 -6.55
CA ILE A 159 -4.33 -3.01 -7.36
C ILE A 159 -5.73 -3.62 -7.39
N LEU A 160 -6.24 -3.87 -8.57
CA LEU A 160 -7.50 -4.60 -8.75
C LEU A 160 -7.20 -6.06 -9.03
N LEU A 161 -7.56 -6.92 -8.09
CA LEU A 161 -7.53 -8.37 -8.25
C LEU A 161 -8.90 -8.89 -8.71
N THR A 162 -8.88 -9.90 -9.58
CA THR A 162 -10.08 -10.47 -10.19
C THR A 162 -9.92 -11.96 -10.47
N ASN A 163 -11.04 -12.67 -10.63
CA ASN A 163 -11.07 -14.04 -11.15
C ASN A 163 -11.10 -14.10 -12.69
N GLU A 164 -11.22 -12.96 -13.38
CA GLU A 164 -11.15 -12.90 -14.83
C GLU A 164 -9.69 -12.97 -15.29
N LYS A 165 -9.42 -13.80 -16.30
CA LYS A 165 -8.07 -13.98 -16.84
C LYS A 165 -7.47 -12.67 -17.34
N SER A 166 -6.24 -12.38 -16.89
CA SER A 166 -5.43 -11.22 -17.27
C SER A 166 -3.99 -11.68 -17.56
N GLU A 167 -3.13 -10.76 -17.97
CA GLU A 167 -1.73 -11.04 -18.30
C GLU A 167 -0.90 -11.42 -17.06
N VAL A 168 -1.23 -10.85 -15.88
CA VAL A 168 -0.50 -11.05 -14.64
C VAL A 168 -1.34 -11.87 -13.67
N ARG A 169 -0.78 -12.98 -13.20
CA ARG A 169 -1.43 -13.90 -12.27
C ARG A 169 -0.72 -13.91 -10.91
N VAL A 170 -1.48 -13.96 -9.84
CA VAL A 170 -0.96 -14.30 -8.50
C VAL A 170 -0.84 -15.82 -8.41
N GLU A 171 0.37 -16.34 -8.35
CA GLU A 171 0.61 -17.79 -8.36
C GLU A 171 0.72 -18.39 -6.98
N SER A 172 1.38 -17.70 -6.07
CA SER A 172 1.61 -18.17 -4.70
C SER A 172 1.83 -16.98 -3.77
N ALA A 173 1.63 -17.22 -2.48
CA ALA A 173 1.90 -16.24 -1.44
C ALA A 173 2.38 -16.95 -0.18
N THR A 174 3.34 -16.38 0.50
CA THR A 174 3.86 -16.88 1.77
C THR A 174 3.73 -15.80 2.84
N LEU A 175 3.02 -16.12 3.93
CA LEU A 175 2.88 -15.20 5.06
C LEU A 175 4.17 -15.19 5.90
N GLY A 176 4.67 -14.01 6.20
CA GLY A 176 5.77 -13.80 7.12
C GLY A 176 5.37 -14.03 8.57
N LYS A 177 6.36 -14.03 9.45
CA LYS A 177 6.18 -14.05 10.92
C LYS A 177 6.89 -12.86 11.55
N ILE A 178 6.52 -12.54 12.77
CA ILE A 178 7.20 -11.53 13.58
C ILE A 178 8.53 -12.14 14.06
N ILE A 179 9.62 -11.38 13.86
CA ILE A 179 10.94 -11.69 14.37
C ILE A 179 11.43 -10.48 15.16
N ASP A 180 11.67 -10.69 16.45
CA ASP A 180 12.25 -9.69 17.32
C ASP A 180 13.77 -9.88 17.37
N MET A 181 14.51 -8.84 16.99
CA MET A 181 15.97 -8.81 17.02
C MET A 181 16.49 -7.91 18.15
N GLU A 182 15.61 -7.49 19.06
CA GLU A 182 15.95 -6.58 20.18
C GLU A 182 16.61 -5.27 19.70
N GLU A 183 16.28 -4.83 18.48
CA GLU A 183 16.82 -3.60 17.89
C GLU A 183 16.08 -2.38 18.43
N ASN A 184 16.83 -1.44 19.00
CA ASN A 184 16.28 -0.26 19.67
C ASN A 184 16.57 1.05 18.93
N ASP A 185 17.27 1.02 17.78
CA ASP A 185 17.50 2.24 16.99
C ASP A 185 16.29 2.53 16.08
N PRO A 186 15.50 3.57 16.38
CA PRO A 186 14.31 3.91 15.60
C PRO A 186 14.66 4.41 14.18
N ASN A 187 15.94 4.67 13.89
CA ASN A 187 16.40 5.12 12.58
C ASN A 187 16.92 3.97 11.70
N ASP A 188 17.17 2.79 12.27
CA ASP A 188 17.63 1.61 11.50
C ASP A 188 16.49 0.65 11.19
N MET A 189 15.53 1.11 10.38
CA MET A 189 14.41 0.28 9.94
C MET A 189 14.84 -0.93 9.11
N GLY A 190 15.92 -0.82 8.35
CA GLY A 190 16.44 -1.92 7.55
C GLY A 190 16.85 -3.11 8.41
N ARG A 191 17.54 -2.86 9.52
CA ARG A 191 17.96 -3.89 10.46
C ARG A 191 16.80 -4.60 11.14
N VAL A 192 15.72 -3.86 11.43
CA VAL A 192 14.49 -4.43 12.01
C VAL A 192 13.75 -5.30 10.99
N MET A 193 13.67 -4.89 9.73
CA MET A 193 12.85 -5.54 8.70
C MET A 193 13.56 -6.72 8.02
N ALA A 194 14.87 -6.66 7.84
CA ALA A 194 15.62 -7.65 7.07
C ALA A 194 15.49 -9.10 7.58
N PRO A 195 15.54 -9.39 8.88
CA PRO A 195 15.40 -10.77 9.37
C PRO A 195 14.07 -11.43 9.01
N SER A 196 12.98 -10.66 9.12
CA SER A 196 11.65 -11.13 8.76
C SER A 196 11.50 -11.38 7.26
N ALA A 197 12.07 -10.49 6.45
CA ALA A 197 12.10 -10.64 4.99
C ALA A 197 12.92 -11.88 4.58
N ILE A 198 14.10 -12.08 5.17
CA ILE A 198 14.96 -13.24 4.90
C ILE A 198 14.25 -14.55 5.23
N ASP A 199 13.61 -14.65 6.42
CA ASP A 199 12.87 -15.84 6.82
C ASP A 199 11.72 -16.15 5.86
N THR A 200 10.96 -15.12 5.49
CA THR A 200 9.83 -15.28 4.58
C THR A 200 10.26 -15.72 3.18
N LEU A 201 11.32 -15.10 2.63
CA LEU A 201 11.85 -15.46 1.31
C LEU A 201 12.43 -16.89 1.30
N LYS A 202 13.19 -17.29 2.32
CA LYS A 202 13.70 -18.65 2.42
C LYS A 202 12.57 -19.68 2.39
N ARG A 203 11.55 -19.51 3.23
CA ARG A 203 10.38 -20.38 3.23
C ARG A 203 9.64 -20.38 1.91
N HIS A 204 9.51 -19.22 1.28
CA HIS A 204 8.86 -19.13 -0.02
C HIS A 204 9.58 -19.96 -1.08
N PHE A 205 10.89 -19.87 -1.15
CA PHE A 205 11.68 -20.67 -2.10
C PHE A 205 11.62 -22.17 -1.79
N GLU A 206 11.72 -22.55 -0.51
CA GLU A 206 11.60 -23.95 -0.07
C GLU A 206 10.20 -24.53 -0.41
N GLU A 207 9.13 -23.81 -0.12
CA GLU A 207 7.75 -24.25 -0.36
C GLU A 207 7.38 -24.29 -1.83
N THR A 208 7.90 -23.38 -2.64
CA THR A 208 7.55 -23.25 -4.06
C THR A 208 8.53 -23.94 -5.00
N GLY A 209 9.70 -24.33 -4.51
CA GLY A 209 10.78 -24.88 -5.35
C GLY A 209 11.38 -23.85 -6.32
N ARG A 210 11.19 -22.57 -6.08
CA ARG A 210 11.73 -21.48 -6.92
C ARG A 210 13.14 -21.12 -6.49
N ASP A 211 13.90 -20.61 -7.45
CA ASP A 211 15.21 -20.01 -7.25
C ASP A 211 15.09 -18.48 -7.37
N PRO A 212 15.87 -17.69 -6.63
CA PRO A 212 15.91 -16.24 -6.76
C PRO A 212 16.49 -15.71 -8.08
N ASP A 213 17.04 -16.56 -8.97
CA ASP A 213 17.61 -16.18 -10.26
C ASP A 213 16.57 -15.74 -11.32
#